data_801f2f3c66e071e139e5b13ab55c367d
#
_entry.id   801f2f3c66e071e139e5b13ab55c367d
#
_cell.length_a   1.000
_cell.length_b   1.000
_cell.length_c   1.000
_cell.angle_alpha   90.00
_cell.angle_beta   90.00
_cell.angle_gamma   90.00
#
_symmetry.space_group_name_H-M   'P 1'
#
loop_
_entity.id
_entity.type
_entity.pdbx_description
1 polymer ?
#
loop_
_entity_poly.entity_id
_entity_poly.type
_entity_poly.pdbx_seq_one_letter_code
_entity_poly.pdbx_strand_id
1 'polypeptide(L)'
;PNQTNEPDPNYVNYYERALYNHILASQEPDKGGFVYFTPMRPGHYRVYSQPETSMWCCVGSGLENHTKYGEFIYAYRKDTLYVNLFIPSQLTWKEQGIILTQETRFPDDGKVTLRIDEAPKKKRTLMIRIPEWANQSKGYSVSINGKRKMFVMAKGNQYLPLSRKWEKGDVITFHLPM
;
A
#
# COMPACT_ATOMS: atom_id res chain seq x y z
N PRO A 1 -9.67 2.62 -8.11
CA PRO A 1 -8.31 2.17 -8.42
C PRO A 1 -7.88 2.65 -9.80
N ASN A 2 -6.57 2.82 -10.02
CA ASN A 2 -6.04 3.20 -11.30
C ASN A 2 -5.83 1.97 -12.22
N GLN A 3 -6.05 2.15 -13.52
CA GLN A 3 -5.79 1.08 -14.47
C GLN A 3 -4.28 0.88 -14.64
N THR A 4 -3.83 -0.38 -14.66
CA THR A 4 -2.44 -0.74 -14.93
C THR A 4 -2.33 -1.64 -16.16
N ASN A 5 -1.30 -1.42 -16.97
CA ASN A 5 -1.02 -2.25 -18.14
C ASN A 5 -0.16 -3.47 -17.79
N GLU A 6 0.83 -3.27 -16.93
CA GLU A 6 1.74 -4.31 -16.45
C GLU A 6 1.95 -4.17 -14.94
N PRO A 7 1.27 -5.00 -14.13
CA PRO A 7 1.44 -4.99 -12.69
C PRO A 7 2.77 -5.65 -12.30
N ASP A 8 3.84 -4.87 -12.26
CA ASP A 8 5.15 -5.33 -11.80
C ASP A 8 5.35 -4.94 -10.34
N PRO A 9 5.54 -5.90 -9.40
CA PRO A 9 5.77 -5.61 -7.99
C PRO A 9 7.08 -4.82 -7.72
N ASN A 10 8.04 -4.81 -8.65
CA ASN A 10 9.26 -4.01 -8.51
C ASN A 10 8.98 -2.51 -8.46
N TYR A 11 8.04 -2.02 -9.27
CA TYR A 11 7.64 -0.61 -9.22
C TYR A 11 7.00 -0.26 -7.89
N VAL A 12 6.20 -1.18 -7.33
CA VAL A 12 5.54 -0.96 -6.04
C VAL A 12 6.54 -0.98 -4.89
N ASN A 13 7.54 -1.87 -4.94
CA ASN A 13 8.61 -1.89 -3.94
C ASN A 13 9.43 -0.59 -3.96
N TYR A 14 9.77 -0.10 -5.16
CA TYR A 14 10.43 1.19 -5.29
C TYR A 14 9.58 2.33 -4.71
N TYR A 15 8.30 2.37 -5.08
CA TYR A 15 7.36 3.37 -4.60
C TYR A 15 7.21 3.34 -3.07
N GLU A 16 6.99 2.16 -2.48
CA GLU A 16 6.86 1.99 -1.03
C GLU A 16 8.12 2.45 -0.29
N ARG A 17 9.30 2.08 -0.79
CA ARG A 17 10.58 2.50 -0.23
C ARG A 17 10.77 4.02 -0.29
N ALA A 18 10.46 4.63 -1.43
CA ALA A 18 10.50 6.07 -1.59
C ALA A 18 9.50 6.78 -0.67
N LEU A 19 8.27 6.24 -0.57
CA LEU A 19 7.22 6.78 0.28
C LEU A 19 7.63 6.84 1.74
N TYR A 20 7.99 5.71 2.35
CA TYR A 20 8.27 5.66 3.78
C TYR A 20 9.64 6.22 4.15
N ASN A 21 10.67 5.97 3.36
CA ASN A 21 12.03 6.33 3.72
C ASN A 21 12.47 7.72 3.23
N HIS A 22 11.78 8.29 2.24
CA HIS A 22 12.13 9.59 1.69
C HIS A 22 10.99 10.61 1.80
N ILE A 23 9.84 10.35 1.22
CA ILE A 23 8.75 11.34 1.12
C ILE A 23 8.19 11.65 2.51
N LEU A 24 7.77 10.65 3.29
CA LEU A 24 7.30 10.86 4.66
C LEU A 24 8.38 11.43 5.56
N ALA A 25 9.62 10.96 5.39
CA ALA A 25 10.75 11.45 6.16
C ALA A 25 11.18 12.88 5.81
N SER A 26 10.68 13.47 4.73
CA SER A 26 10.94 14.86 4.36
C SER A 26 10.05 15.86 5.10
N GLN A 27 8.98 15.42 5.72
CA GLN A 27 8.05 16.25 6.49
C GLN A 27 8.45 16.30 7.96
N GLU A 28 8.36 17.48 8.54
CA GLU A 28 8.46 17.68 9.98
C GLU A 28 7.10 17.34 10.60
N PRO A 29 7.02 16.34 11.50
CA PRO A 29 5.74 15.80 11.93
C PRO A 29 4.93 16.72 12.84
N ASP A 30 5.60 17.58 13.62
CA ASP A 30 4.94 18.41 14.63
C ASP A 30 4.45 19.75 14.09
N LYS A 31 5.22 20.37 13.19
CA LYS A 31 4.98 21.73 12.68
C LYS A 31 4.63 21.80 11.20
N GLY A 32 4.78 20.69 10.46
CA GLY A 32 4.38 20.59 9.06
C GLY A 32 5.33 21.23 8.05
N GLY A 33 6.58 21.48 8.41
CA GLY A 33 7.60 21.95 7.45
C GLY A 33 8.14 20.83 6.56
N PHE A 34 8.74 21.20 5.43
CA PHE A 34 9.40 20.26 4.51
C PHE A 34 10.89 20.56 4.35
N VAL A 35 11.66 19.50 4.11
CA VAL A 35 13.10 19.61 3.84
C VAL A 35 13.32 20.01 2.39
N TYR A 36 14.16 21.02 2.14
CA TYR A 36 14.66 21.32 0.81
C TYR A 36 15.81 20.40 0.43
N PHE A 37 16.81 20.30 1.31
CA PHE A 37 17.95 19.42 1.14
C PHE A 37 17.92 18.28 2.14
N THR A 38 18.03 17.05 1.66
CA THR A 38 18.28 15.89 2.52
C THR A 38 19.80 15.68 2.60
N PRO A 39 20.41 15.89 3.77
CA PRO A 39 21.85 15.74 3.89
C PRO A 39 22.24 14.26 3.73
N MET A 40 23.27 14.01 2.91
CA MET A 40 23.84 12.68 2.70
C MET A 40 24.95 12.35 3.71
N ARG A 41 25.34 13.31 4.54
CA ARG A 41 26.42 13.17 5.52
C ARG A 41 25.86 12.62 6.84
N PRO A 42 26.42 11.55 7.40
CA PRO A 42 26.00 11.04 8.70
C PRO A 42 26.15 12.09 9.81
N GLY A 43 25.19 12.13 10.73
CA GLY A 43 25.18 13.07 11.84
C GLY A 43 24.86 14.54 11.47
N HIS A 44 24.47 14.78 10.23
CA HIS A 44 24.02 16.11 9.82
C HIS A 44 22.56 16.35 10.19
N TYR A 45 22.19 17.60 10.44
CA TYR A 45 20.81 17.99 10.74
C TYR A 45 20.02 18.34 9.48
N ARG A 46 18.71 18.25 9.56
CA ARG A 46 17.78 18.70 8.53
C ARG A 46 17.28 20.11 8.86
N VAL A 47 17.15 20.93 7.84
CA VAL A 47 16.52 22.25 7.94
C VAL A 47 15.14 22.16 7.30
N TYR A 48 14.11 22.41 8.09
CA TYR A 48 12.73 22.39 7.63
C TYR A 48 12.25 23.80 7.27
N SER A 49 11.36 23.87 6.31
CA SER A 49 10.67 25.11 5.94
C SER A 49 9.73 25.57 7.08
N GLN A 50 9.48 26.87 7.11
CA GLN A 50 8.43 27.42 7.96
C GLN A 50 7.10 27.32 7.21
N PRO A 51 6.03 26.77 7.81
CA PRO A 51 4.76 26.52 7.11
C PRO A 51 4.15 27.75 6.45
N GLU A 52 4.28 28.92 7.07
CA GLU A 52 3.60 30.15 6.63
C GLU A 52 4.47 31.10 5.82
N THR A 53 5.78 30.96 5.87
CA THR A 53 6.71 31.97 5.31
C THR A 53 7.69 31.45 4.28
N SER A 54 7.85 30.13 4.16
CA SER A 54 8.78 29.53 3.21
C SER A 54 8.08 29.12 1.94
N MET A 55 8.30 29.85 0.86
CA MET A 55 7.74 29.58 -0.46
C MET A 55 8.77 28.90 -1.40
N TRP A 56 9.45 27.89 -0.90
CA TRP A 56 10.43 27.16 -1.69
C TRP A 56 9.72 26.18 -2.65
N CYS A 57 10.29 25.96 -3.85
CA CYS A 57 9.71 25.04 -4.83
C CYS A 57 9.54 23.62 -4.27
N CYS A 58 10.47 23.14 -3.44
CA CYS A 58 10.40 21.81 -2.82
C CYS A 58 9.33 21.69 -1.73
N VAL A 59 8.87 22.80 -1.15
CA VAL A 59 7.69 22.80 -0.26
C VAL A 59 6.44 22.45 -1.06
N GLY A 60 6.25 23.06 -2.23
CA GLY A 60 5.15 22.73 -3.13
C GLY A 60 5.17 21.28 -3.59
N SER A 61 6.34 20.76 -4.00
CA SER A 61 6.51 19.35 -4.37
C SER A 61 6.25 18.40 -3.20
N GLY A 62 6.67 18.78 -1.99
CA GLY A 62 6.39 18.03 -0.77
C GLY A 62 4.90 17.89 -0.51
N LEU A 63 4.15 18.98 -0.59
CA LEU A 63 2.69 18.98 -0.45
C LEU A 63 2.02 18.12 -1.53
N GLU A 64 2.44 18.25 -2.78
CA GLU A 64 1.87 17.50 -3.90
C GLU A 64 2.05 16.01 -3.73
N ASN A 65 3.21 15.55 -3.27
CA ASN A 65 3.47 14.13 -3.02
C ASN A 65 2.45 13.51 -2.05
N HIS A 66 2.06 14.23 -0.99
CA HIS A 66 1.10 13.72 0.00
C HIS A 66 -0.30 13.55 -0.57
N THR A 67 -0.65 14.25 -1.65
CA THR A 67 -1.96 14.10 -2.31
C THR A 67 -2.04 12.87 -3.22
N LYS A 68 -0.91 12.22 -3.53
CA LYS A 68 -0.80 11.13 -4.52
C LYS A 68 -0.91 9.72 -3.95
N TYR A 69 -0.84 9.55 -2.63
CA TYR A 69 -0.82 8.20 -2.02
C TYR A 69 -2.04 7.36 -2.36
N GLY A 70 -3.23 7.98 -2.34
CA GLY A 70 -4.48 7.30 -2.66
C GLY A 70 -4.55 6.71 -4.06
N GLU A 71 -3.82 7.30 -5.01
CA GLU A 71 -3.83 6.87 -6.41
C GLU A 71 -3.17 5.51 -6.63
N PHE A 72 -2.26 5.08 -5.72
CA PHE A 72 -1.45 3.89 -5.89
C PHE A 72 -1.71 2.77 -4.88
N ILE A 73 -2.56 2.99 -3.88
CA ILE A 73 -2.96 1.93 -2.92
C ILE A 73 -3.54 0.74 -3.68
N TYR A 74 -4.39 1.02 -4.68
CA TYR A 74 -5.04 0.02 -5.51
C TYR A 74 -4.84 0.29 -6.98
N ALA A 75 -4.63 -0.78 -7.74
CA ALA A 75 -4.64 -0.74 -9.20
C ALA A 75 -5.55 -1.86 -9.74
N TYR A 76 -5.94 -1.78 -11.00
CA TYR A 76 -6.71 -2.84 -11.62
C TYR A 76 -6.29 -3.10 -13.07
N ARG A 77 -6.51 -4.34 -13.48
CA ARG A 77 -6.39 -4.74 -14.89
C ARG A 77 -7.53 -5.70 -15.20
N LYS A 78 -8.39 -5.31 -16.15
CA LYS A 78 -9.61 -6.06 -16.49
C LYS A 78 -10.46 -6.30 -15.23
N ASP A 79 -10.63 -7.54 -14.80
CA ASP A 79 -11.42 -7.99 -13.65
C ASP A 79 -10.58 -8.36 -12.42
N THR A 80 -9.32 -7.98 -12.41
CA THR A 80 -8.35 -8.22 -11.34
C THR A 80 -8.04 -6.92 -10.60
N LEU A 81 -8.15 -6.94 -9.29
CA LEU A 81 -7.77 -5.85 -8.39
C LEU A 81 -6.44 -6.17 -7.71
N TYR A 82 -5.52 -5.23 -7.76
CA TYR A 82 -4.21 -5.29 -7.10
C TYR A 82 -4.23 -4.44 -5.84
N VAL A 83 -3.85 -5.01 -4.71
CA VAL A 83 -3.62 -4.33 -3.44
C VAL A 83 -2.12 -4.10 -3.32
N ASN A 84 -1.68 -2.86 -3.57
CA ASN A 84 -0.27 -2.50 -3.71
C ASN A 84 0.34 -2.01 -2.40
N LEU A 85 -0.34 -1.10 -1.69
CA LEU A 85 0.15 -0.49 -0.46
C LEU A 85 -0.78 -0.82 0.70
N PHE A 86 -0.18 -1.01 1.87
CA PHE A 86 -0.92 -1.33 3.09
C PHE A 86 -1.16 -0.06 3.91
N ILE A 87 -2.11 0.75 3.41
CA ILE A 87 -2.53 2.01 4.02
C ILE A 87 -4.02 1.89 4.37
N PRO A 88 -4.47 2.23 5.59
CA PRO A 88 -5.87 2.19 5.96
C PRO A 88 -6.71 3.00 4.98
N SER A 89 -7.69 2.37 4.35
CA SER A 89 -8.45 2.98 3.25
C SER A 89 -9.71 2.23 2.90
N GLN A 90 -10.64 2.90 2.26
CA GLN A 90 -11.79 2.28 1.61
C GLN A 90 -11.73 2.52 0.11
N LEU A 91 -11.81 1.46 -0.65
CA LEU A 91 -11.92 1.47 -2.10
C LEU A 91 -13.38 1.35 -2.51
N THR A 92 -13.86 2.25 -3.34
CA THR A 92 -15.12 2.12 -4.07
C THR A 92 -14.84 1.95 -5.55
N TRP A 93 -15.04 0.73 -6.07
CA TRP A 93 -14.88 0.43 -7.50
C TRP A 93 -16.26 0.16 -8.12
N LYS A 94 -16.93 1.24 -8.48
CA LYS A 94 -18.35 1.24 -8.93
C LYS A 94 -18.59 0.36 -10.15
N GLU A 95 -17.70 0.40 -11.14
CA GLU A 95 -17.84 -0.36 -12.40
C GLU A 95 -17.85 -1.87 -12.18
N GLN A 96 -17.26 -2.33 -11.10
CA GLN A 96 -17.22 -3.74 -10.74
C GLN A 96 -18.12 -4.12 -9.56
N GLY A 97 -18.78 -3.12 -8.94
CA GLY A 97 -19.65 -3.33 -7.78
C GLY A 97 -18.89 -3.85 -6.56
N ILE A 98 -17.68 -3.32 -6.33
CA ILE A 98 -16.85 -3.68 -5.18
C ILE A 98 -16.69 -2.47 -4.28
N ILE A 99 -16.97 -2.66 -2.99
CA ILE A 99 -16.47 -1.80 -1.92
C ILE A 99 -15.61 -2.67 -1.02
N LEU A 100 -14.36 -2.26 -0.82
CA LEU A 100 -13.36 -2.98 -0.03
C LEU A 100 -12.76 -2.02 0.99
N THR A 101 -12.79 -2.39 2.26
CA THR A 101 -12.12 -1.66 3.35
C THR A 101 -10.84 -2.38 3.73
N GLN A 102 -9.74 -1.65 3.80
CA GLN A 102 -8.44 -2.09 4.29
C GLN A 102 -8.18 -1.49 5.67
N GLU A 103 -7.95 -2.37 6.64
CA GLU A 103 -7.60 -2.03 8.01
C GLU A 103 -6.20 -2.57 8.32
N THR A 104 -5.32 -1.69 8.78
CA THR A 104 -3.94 -2.03 9.12
C THR A 104 -3.33 -0.95 10.00
N ARG A 105 -2.28 -1.31 10.73
CA ARG A 105 -1.39 -0.38 11.43
C ARG A 105 0.02 -0.39 10.83
N PHE A 106 0.14 -0.86 9.60
CA PHE A 106 1.43 -0.85 8.90
C PHE A 106 1.99 0.59 8.82
N PRO A 107 3.27 0.85 9.09
CA PRO A 107 4.36 -0.12 9.30
C PRO A 107 4.58 -0.56 10.76
N ASP A 108 3.77 -0.15 11.73
CA ASP A 108 3.96 -0.51 13.14
C ASP A 108 3.57 -1.96 13.46
N ASP A 109 2.69 -2.54 12.63
CA ASP A 109 2.21 -3.92 12.77
C ASP A 109 2.00 -4.53 11.38
N GLY A 110 2.50 -5.75 11.19
CA GLY A 110 2.37 -6.48 9.92
C GLY A 110 0.98 -7.04 9.63
N LYS A 111 0.01 -6.91 10.52
CA LYS A 111 -1.35 -7.40 10.29
C LYS A 111 -2.11 -6.51 9.31
N VAL A 112 -2.67 -7.15 8.30
CA VAL A 112 -3.55 -6.49 7.30
C VAL A 112 -4.86 -7.25 7.23
N THR A 113 -5.97 -6.52 7.27
CA THR A 113 -7.33 -7.06 7.11
C THR A 113 -8.01 -6.34 5.95
N LEU A 114 -8.55 -7.12 5.01
CA LEU A 114 -9.36 -6.62 3.92
C LEU A 114 -10.78 -7.16 4.10
N ARG A 115 -11.76 -6.27 4.12
CA ARG A 115 -13.18 -6.62 4.24
C ARG A 115 -13.93 -6.22 2.97
N ILE A 116 -14.73 -7.13 2.44
CA ILE A 116 -15.61 -6.87 1.31
C ILE A 116 -16.93 -6.29 1.83
N ASP A 117 -17.10 -5.00 1.68
CA ASP A 117 -18.33 -4.30 2.13
C ASP A 117 -19.45 -4.38 1.10
N GLU A 118 -19.10 -4.41 -0.19
CA GLU A 118 -19.98 -4.77 -1.30
C GLU A 118 -19.28 -5.73 -2.25
N ALA A 119 -20.00 -6.77 -2.65
CA ALA A 119 -19.45 -7.86 -3.44
C ALA A 119 -19.83 -7.76 -4.93
N PRO A 120 -18.91 -8.12 -5.83
CA PRO A 120 -19.18 -8.15 -7.26
C PRO A 120 -20.10 -9.32 -7.63
N LYS A 121 -20.94 -9.14 -8.66
CA LYS A 121 -21.83 -10.22 -9.14
C LYS A 121 -21.06 -11.43 -9.73
N LYS A 122 -19.84 -11.17 -10.25
CA LYS A 122 -19.01 -12.18 -10.90
C LYS A 122 -17.78 -12.50 -10.07
N LYS A 123 -17.17 -13.66 -10.35
CA LYS A 123 -15.86 -14.02 -9.80
C LYS A 123 -14.83 -12.93 -10.12
N ARG A 124 -14.01 -12.55 -9.11
CA ARG A 124 -12.94 -11.59 -9.24
C ARG A 124 -11.68 -12.10 -8.56
N THR A 125 -10.55 -11.65 -9.05
CA THR A 125 -9.25 -11.94 -8.45
C THR A 125 -8.75 -10.72 -7.69
N LEU A 126 -8.41 -10.93 -6.43
CA LEU A 126 -7.61 -9.98 -5.64
C LEU A 126 -6.17 -10.45 -5.67
N MET A 127 -5.27 -9.57 -6.06
CA MET A 127 -3.83 -9.80 -6.09
C MET A 127 -3.21 -9.03 -4.94
N ILE A 128 -2.82 -9.75 -3.89
CA ILE A 128 -2.19 -9.14 -2.71
C ILE A 128 -0.69 -9.08 -2.94
N ARG A 129 -0.11 -7.89 -2.88
CA ARG A 129 1.34 -7.75 -3.00
C ARG A 129 2.03 -8.36 -1.79
N ILE A 130 3.06 -9.15 -2.05
CA ILE A 130 4.02 -9.59 -1.04
C ILE A 130 5.30 -8.80 -1.25
N PRO A 131 5.64 -7.87 -0.34
CA PRO A 131 6.84 -7.04 -0.48
C PRO A 131 8.13 -7.86 -0.56
N GLU A 132 9.16 -7.27 -1.19
CA GLU A 132 10.48 -7.90 -1.28
C GLU A 132 11.09 -8.19 0.10
N TRP A 133 10.93 -7.26 1.03
CA TRP A 133 11.45 -7.38 2.39
C TRP A 133 10.70 -8.42 3.24
N ALA A 134 9.47 -8.76 2.88
CA ALA A 134 8.65 -9.76 3.58
C ALA A 134 8.97 -11.18 3.12
N ASN A 135 10.25 -11.56 3.03
CA ASN A 135 10.65 -12.87 2.54
C ASN A 135 10.49 -13.95 3.60
N GLN A 136 9.63 -14.95 3.34
CA GLN A 136 9.42 -16.11 4.22
C GLN A 136 9.69 -17.42 3.48
N SER A 137 10.70 -18.17 3.90
CA SER A 137 11.04 -19.49 3.36
C SER A 137 9.93 -20.54 3.52
N LYS A 138 9.04 -20.35 4.50
CA LYS A 138 7.92 -21.26 4.79
C LYS A 138 6.61 -20.89 4.09
N GLY A 139 6.61 -19.83 3.26
CA GLY A 139 5.40 -19.33 2.60
C GLY A 139 4.55 -18.41 3.46
N TYR A 140 3.46 -17.95 2.90
CA TYR A 140 2.55 -16.97 3.53
C TYR A 140 1.22 -17.62 3.87
N SER A 141 0.69 -17.28 5.04
CA SER A 141 -0.65 -17.72 5.42
C SER A 141 -1.64 -16.57 5.24
N VAL A 142 -2.73 -16.89 4.55
CA VAL A 142 -3.88 -16.00 4.43
C VAL A 142 -5.09 -16.70 5.05
N SER A 143 -5.82 -15.99 5.87
CA SER A 143 -7.12 -16.44 6.39
C SER A 143 -8.23 -15.78 5.60
N ILE A 144 -9.20 -16.56 5.16
CA ILE A 144 -10.44 -16.06 4.56
C ILE A 144 -11.59 -16.57 5.41
N ASN A 145 -12.32 -15.67 6.04
CA ASN A 145 -13.42 -15.97 6.97
C ASN A 145 -13.00 -16.98 8.06
N GLY A 146 -11.84 -16.75 8.66
CA GLY A 146 -11.27 -17.62 9.69
C GLY A 146 -10.64 -18.92 9.18
N LYS A 147 -10.83 -19.30 7.90
CA LYS A 147 -10.21 -20.49 7.30
C LYS A 147 -8.84 -20.13 6.74
N ARG A 148 -7.81 -20.69 7.37
CA ARG A 148 -6.40 -20.45 6.99
C ARG A 148 -6.03 -21.26 5.76
N LYS A 149 -5.35 -20.61 4.81
CA LYS A 149 -4.73 -21.22 3.64
C LYS A 149 -3.26 -20.81 3.58
N MET A 150 -2.40 -21.80 3.37
CA MET A 150 -0.97 -21.57 3.15
C MET A 150 -0.70 -21.41 1.65
N PHE A 151 0.12 -20.43 1.32
CA PHE A 151 0.65 -20.22 -0.03
C PHE A 151 2.17 -20.36 0.03
N VAL A 152 2.70 -21.37 -0.67
CA VAL A 152 4.14 -21.53 -0.83
C VAL A 152 4.58 -20.65 -1.97
N MET A 153 5.36 -19.64 -1.67
CA MET A 153 5.95 -18.72 -2.65
C MET A 153 7.47 -18.77 -2.47
N ALA A 154 8.18 -18.95 -3.55
CA ALA A 154 9.63 -19.15 -3.50
C ALA A 154 10.42 -17.91 -3.04
N LYS A 155 9.87 -16.72 -3.24
CA LYS A 155 10.50 -15.42 -2.90
C LYS A 155 9.42 -14.39 -2.58
N GLY A 156 9.78 -13.33 -1.85
CA GLY A 156 9.03 -12.08 -1.80
C GLY A 156 8.97 -11.41 -3.19
N ASN A 157 8.43 -10.21 -3.26
CA ASN A 157 8.28 -9.44 -4.49
C ASN A 157 7.36 -10.11 -5.54
N GLN A 158 6.20 -10.54 -5.10
CA GLN A 158 5.21 -11.19 -5.95
C GLN A 158 3.80 -10.77 -5.55
N TYR A 159 2.84 -11.09 -6.41
CA TYR A 159 1.43 -11.00 -6.07
C TYR A 159 0.86 -12.36 -5.72
N LEU A 160 0.16 -12.43 -4.59
CA LEU A 160 -0.60 -13.59 -4.16
C LEU A 160 -2.02 -13.54 -4.76
N PRO A 161 -2.40 -14.47 -5.64
CA PRO A 161 -3.72 -14.47 -6.26
C PRO A 161 -4.77 -15.11 -5.34
N LEU A 162 -5.84 -14.36 -5.05
CA LEU A 162 -7.04 -14.83 -4.38
C LEU A 162 -8.23 -14.71 -5.32
N SER A 163 -8.60 -15.81 -5.97
CA SER A 163 -9.62 -15.83 -7.02
C SER A 163 -10.85 -16.60 -6.58
N ARG A 164 -11.98 -15.92 -6.36
CA ARG A 164 -13.26 -16.53 -5.97
C ARG A 164 -14.45 -15.62 -6.31
N LYS A 165 -15.66 -16.15 -6.14
CA LYS A 165 -16.87 -15.34 -6.03
C LYS A 165 -16.89 -14.78 -4.61
N TRP A 166 -16.66 -13.48 -4.49
CA TRP A 166 -16.68 -12.77 -3.20
C TRP A 166 -18.09 -12.52 -2.75
N GLU A 167 -18.30 -12.49 -1.43
CA GLU A 167 -19.56 -12.18 -0.80
C GLU A 167 -19.41 -10.98 0.15
N LYS A 168 -20.49 -10.23 0.33
CA LYS A 168 -20.50 -9.14 1.32
C LYS A 168 -20.20 -9.72 2.70
N GLY A 169 -19.28 -9.08 3.42
CA GLY A 169 -18.81 -9.53 4.72
C GLY A 169 -17.61 -10.50 4.67
N ASP A 170 -17.16 -10.92 3.48
CA ASP A 170 -15.91 -11.69 3.39
C ASP A 170 -14.75 -10.90 3.98
N VAL A 171 -13.96 -11.56 4.85
CA VAL A 171 -12.82 -10.99 5.53
C VAL A 171 -11.57 -11.78 5.19
N ILE A 172 -10.57 -11.08 4.66
CA ILE A 172 -9.26 -11.62 4.34
C ILE A 172 -8.26 -11.04 5.34
N THR A 173 -7.54 -11.89 6.05
CA THR A 173 -6.51 -11.46 7.01
C THR A 173 -5.19 -12.15 6.69
N PHE A 174 -4.12 -11.39 6.67
CA PHE A 174 -2.75 -11.91 6.54
C PHE A 174 -1.79 -11.10 7.41
N HIS A 175 -0.60 -11.63 7.60
CA HIS A 175 0.44 -11.00 8.39
C HIS A 175 1.73 -10.95 7.58
N LEU A 176 2.28 -9.75 7.43
CA LEU A 176 3.59 -9.50 6.85
C LEU A 176 4.63 -9.62 7.97
N PRO A 177 5.70 -10.42 7.80
CA PRO A 177 6.75 -10.53 8.80
C PRO A 177 7.58 -9.25 8.81
N MET A 178 7.69 -8.63 9.96
CA MET A 178 8.56 -7.48 10.19
C MET A 178 9.60 -7.82 11.23
#